data_87d8f0a66cfc6a0e67e360c199c6c6bb
#
_entry.id   87d8f0a66cfc6a0e67e360c199c6c6bb
#
_cell.length_a   1.000
_cell.length_b   1.000
_cell.length_c   1.000
_cell.angle_alpha   90.00
_cell.angle_beta   90.00
_cell.angle_gamma   90.00
#
_symmetry.space_group_name_H-M   'P 1'
#
loop_
_entity.id
_entity.type
_entity.pdbx_description
1 polymer ?
#
loop_
_entity_poly.entity_id
_entity_poly.type
_entity_poly.pdbx_seq_one_letter_code
_entity_poly.pdbx_strand_id
1 'polypeptide(L)'
;MTGGHSEPKYQIYDANGKNVDEARTGTTTYVPAGKYTVHVGTPVSHDNLEFQVNVVEGDITVIPVEWSGLIVKVVNDRGTTVRGNYEIVSLPDRSYIGLGTGALLNEGEMLSTWLLWPGKYMIISAGEGYQARKNFITVSLDPGELSRLTLVVDEETGDILGGGEIDTVDDELLERWWWASILIGGSIRFNHTKDVIGKAPGQLLDVSGFLESYFSMALKHHYLYMRLNAEIGGTIRFEENRPFITSVDDLNFEFLYSYRFIDWFGPYVRFAFESNMAPAYLEKSSPYTVDVLDKNGDVEKTKEQMLDVKLSPPFSPISLNTGAGGRFDVTAGSWLKFSSRIGIAYRRVIARDLFVVKWTDATSSILTLAPVDGSSQFGAEAAITLDLTPLRWFTLKTDLSIIEPFEDYKNPVIDLDVDAAIRLSSIASLSYTLRVNYDVSLIDKVQIDQYVQLRFSYKIY
;
A
#
# COMPACT_ATOMS: atom_id res chain seq x y z
N MET A 1 -29.22 6.92 -9.14
CA MET A 1 -28.17 7.77 -8.59
C MET A 1 -26.79 7.15 -8.67
N THR A 2 -26.57 5.95 -8.17
CA THR A 2 -25.23 5.36 -7.99
C THR A 2 -24.93 4.15 -8.89
N GLY A 3 -25.93 3.64 -9.63
CA GLY A 3 -25.81 2.39 -10.40
C GLY A 3 -25.79 1.14 -9.50
N GLY A 4 -26.56 0.16 -9.85
CA GLY A 4 -27.06 -1.00 -9.08
C GLY A 4 -26.24 -1.66 -7.97
N HIS A 5 -24.90 -1.55 -7.91
CA HIS A 5 -24.10 -2.18 -6.84
C HIS A 5 -23.93 -1.32 -5.58
N SER A 6 -24.11 -0.03 -5.69
CA SER A 6 -23.98 0.94 -4.58
C SER A 6 -25.32 1.35 -3.97
N GLU A 7 -26.43 0.86 -4.52
CA GLU A 7 -27.75 1.15 -3.98
C GLU A 7 -27.94 0.50 -2.60
N PRO A 8 -28.52 1.22 -1.62
CA PRO A 8 -28.74 0.69 -0.30
C PRO A 8 -29.75 -0.47 -0.33
N LYS A 9 -29.66 -1.32 0.65
CA LYS A 9 -30.62 -2.40 0.85
C LYS A 9 -31.82 -1.89 1.63
N TYR A 10 -32.97 -2.51 1.39
CA TYR A 10 -34.13 -2.37 2.26
C TYR A 10 -34.51 -3.73 2.86
N GLN A 11 -35.06 -3.68 4.06
CA GLN A 11 -35.53 -4.85 4.82
C GLN A 11 -37.02 -4.67 5.11
N ILE A 12 -37.79 -5.73 4.93
CA ILE A 12 -39.21 -5.74 5.13
C ILE A 12 -39.56 -6.54 6.41
N TYR A 13 -40.26 -5.90 7.33
CA TYR A 13 -40.70 -6.51 8.59
C TYR A 13 -42.20 -6.61 8.61
N ASP A 14 -42.72 -7.75 9.06
CA ASP A 14 -44.14 -7.95 9.29
C ASP A 14 -44.67 -7.21 10.55
N ALA A 15 -45.98 -7.26 10.80
CA ALA A 15 -46.58 -6.62 11.95
C ALA A 15 -46.06 -7.13 13.31
N ASN A 16 -45.37 -8.27 13.33
CA ASN A 16 -44.80 -8.88 14.54
C ASN A 16 -43.29 -8.52 14.68
N GLY A 17 -42.74 -7.70 13.79
CA GLY A 17 -41.33 -7.33 13.77
C GLY A 17 -40.39 -8.40 13.22
N LYS A 18 -40.91 -9.41 12.54
CA LYS A 18 -40.11 -10.45 11.90
C LYS A 18 -39.67 -9.98 10.52
N ASN A 19 -38.36 -10.07 10.22
CA ASN A 19 -37.85 -9.84 8.88
C ASN A 19 -38.40 -10.86 7.89
N VAL A 20 -39.08 -10.39 6.85
CA VAL A 20 -39.77 -11.19 5.81
C VAL A 20 -38.86 -11.33 4.59
N ASP A 21 -38.21 -10.24 4.20
CA ASP A 21 -37.30 -10.22 3.02
C ASP A 21 -36.35 -9.03 3.06
N GLU A 22 -35.29 -9.13 2.25
CA GLU A 22 -34.28 -8.09 2.05
C GLU A 22 -33.92 -7.98 0.57
N ALA A 23 -33.91 -6.78 0.03
CA ALA A 23 -33.55 -6.54 -1.35
C ALA A 23 -32.85 -5.16 -1.50
N ARG A 24 -32.35 -4.84 -2.69
CA ARG A 24 -31.80 -3.53 -3.02
C ARG A 24 -32.90 -2.58 -3.48
N THR A 25 -32.75 -1.30 -3.17
CA THR A 25 -33.62 -0.26 -3.74
C THR A 25 -33.59 -0.30 -5.27
N GLY A 26 -34.70 0.06 -5.91
CA GLY A 26 -34.86 -0.10 -7.35
C GLY A 26 -35.21 -1.52 -7.80
N THR A 27 -35.30 -2.49 -6.88
CA THR A 27 -35.78 -3.87 -7.16
C THR A 27 -37.15 -4.12 -6.53
N THR A 28 -37.94 -5.03 -7.12
CA THR A 28 -39.24 -5.41 -6.63
C THR A 28 -39.16 -6.67 -5.81
N THR A 29 -39.77 -6.65 -4.62
CA THR A 29 -39.92 -7.80 -3.73
C THR A 29 -41.39 -8.19 -3.64
N TYR A 30 -41.69 -9.49 -3.60
CA TYR A 30 -43.05 -10.02 -3.50
C TYR A 30 -43.32 -10.47 -2.06
N VAL A 31 -44.33 -9.87 -1.45
CA VAL A 31 -44.78 -10.22 -0.09
C VAL A 31 -46.30 -10.41 -0.10
N PRO A 32 -46.89 -11.22 0.80
CA PRO A 32 -48.35 -11.32 0.94
C PRO A 32 -49.01 -9.99 1.25
N ALA A 33 -50.30 -9.85 0.96
CA ALA A 33 -51.05 -8.66 1.36
C ALA A 33 -51.04 -8.49 2.88
N GLY A 34 -50.78 -7.26 3.35
CA GLY A 34 -50.64 -7.00 4.78
C GLY A 34 -49.99 -5.68 5.11
N LYS A 35 -49.80 -5.41 6.40
CA LYS A 35 -49.05 -4.24 6.89
C LYS A 35 -47.64 -4.63 7.16
N TYR A 36 -46.71 -3.80 6.67
CA TYR A 36 -45.28 -4.01 6.80
C TYR A 36 -44.60 -2.72 7.23
N THR A 37 -43.48 -2.89 7.92
CA THR A 37 -42.52 -1.83 8.16
C THR A 37 -41.32 -2.10 7.28
N VAL A 38 -40.95 -1.12 6.43
CA VAL A 38 -39.81 -1.20 5.54
C VAL A 38 -38.70 -0.28 6.05
N HIS A 39 -37.57 -0.88 6.38
CA HIS A 39 -36.38 -0.15 6.75
C HIS A 39 -35.47 -0.05 5.54
N VAL A 40 -35.10 1.17 5.16
CA VAL A 40 -34.14 1.42 4.11
C VAL A 40 -32.87 1.94 4.78
N GLY A 41 -31.82 1.12 4.80
CA GLY A 41 -30.56 1.46 5.42
C GLY A 41 -29.60 2.13 4.47
N THR A 42 -28.81 3.08 4.99
CA THR A 42 -27.62 3.57 4.32
C THR A 42 -26.41 2.84 4.90
N PRO A 43 -25.39 2.49 4.08
CA PRO A 43 -24.21 1.79 4.58
C PRO A 43 -23.43 2.56 5.66
N VAL A 44 -23.70 3.83 5.85
CA VAL A 44 -22.87 4.76 6.62
C VAL A 44 -23.63 5.42 7.79
N SER A 45 -24.97 5.48 7.76
CA SER A 45 -25.75 6.08 8.86
C SER A 45 -26.41 5.00 9.72
N HIS A 46 -26.42 5.22 11.03
CA HIS A 46 -27.18 4.37 11.97
C HIS A 46 -28.68 4.62 11.88
N ASP A 47 -29.10 5.65 11.14
CA ASP A 47 -30.50 6.01 10.96
C ASP A 47 -31.06 5.28 9.74
N ASN A 48 -31.74 4.18 9.97
CA ASN A 48 -32.54 3.52 8.96
C ASN A 48 -33.80 4.36 8.71
N LEU A 49 -34.13 4.56 7.42
CA LEU A 49 -35.38 5.19 7.05
C LEU A 49 -36.48 4.16 7.25
N GLU A 50 -37.46 4.47 8.09
CA GLU A 50 -38.59 3.58 8.40
C GLU A 50 -39.87 4.07 7.70
N PHE A 51 -40.50 3.17 6.95
CA PHE A 51 -41.77 3.41 6.26
C PHE A 51 -42.78 2.35 6.66
N GLN A 52 -43.97 2.79 7.11
CA GLN A 52 -45.09 1.91 7.30
C GLN A 52 -45.92 1.86 6.03
N VAL A 53 -46.08 0.68 5.45
CA VAL A 53 -46.77 0.46 4.21
C VAL A 53 -47.86 -0.59 4.36
N ASN A 54 -48.92 -0.47 3.55
CA ASN A 54 -49.99 -1.46 3.45
C ASN A 54 -49.97 -2.05 2.03
N VAL A 55 -49.58 -3.31 1.94
CA VAL A 55 -49.54 -4.04 0.65
C VAL A 55 -50.88 -4.63 0.37
N VAL A 56 -51.43 -4.36 -0.80
CA VAL A 56 -52.73 -4.87 -1.28
C VAL A 56 -52.48 -6.00 -2.28
N GLU A 57 -53.31 -7.04 -2.23
CA GLU A 57 -53.17 -8.19 -3.13
C GLU A 57 -53.32 -7.77 -4.60
N GLY A 58 -52.38 -8.19 -5.41
CA GLY A 58 -52.36 -7.89 -6.86
C GLY A 58 -51.94 -6.48 -7.23
N ASP A 59 -51.49 -5.66 -6.27
CA ASP A 59 -51.07 -4.28 -6.50
C ASP A 59 -49.58 -4.09 -6.19
N ILE A 60 -49.01 -2.99 -6.71
CA ILE A 60 -47.60 -2.60 -6.48
C ILE A 60 -47.58 -1.41 -5.54
N THR A 61 -47.01 -1.59 -4.37
CA THR A 61 -46.78 -0.52 -3.42
C THR A 61 -45.36 0.10 -3.69
N VAL A 62 -45.35 1.33 -4.17
CA VAL A 62 -44.10 2.08 -4.40
C VAL A 62 -43.83 2.95 -3.18
N ILE A 63 -42.64 2.85 -2.63
CA ILE A 63 -42.16 3.71 -1.54
C ILE A 63 -41.19 4.70 -2.16
N PRO A 64 -41.56 5.97 -2.37
CA PRO A 64 -40.65 6.98 -2.84
C PRO A 64 -39.69 7.33 -1.70
N VAL A 65 -38.43 7.05 -1.87
CA VAL A 65 -37.41 7.43 -0.89
C VAL A 65 -36.61 8.58 -1.48
N GLU A 66 -36.82 9.77 -0.93
CA GLU A 66 -36.14 10.98 -1.33
C GLU A 66 -34.90 11.15 -0.44
N TRP A 67 -33.79 10.60 -0.84
CA TRP A 67 -32.48 10.89 -0.24
C TRP A 67 -31.61 11.71 -1.18
N SER A 68 -30.52 12.25 -0.64
CA SER A 68 -29.49 12.94 -1.36
C SER A 68 -28.19 12.16 -1.29
N GLY A 69 -27.38 12.23 -2.33
CA GLY A 69 -26.03 11.70 -2.34
C GLY A 69 -25.01 12.80 -2.06
N LEU A 70 -23.98 12.48 -1.28
CA LEU A 70 -22.82 13.37 -1.11
C LEU A 70 -21.54 12.58 -1.34
N ILE A 71 -20.73 13.03 -2.29
CA ILE A 71 -19.38 12.52 -2.51
C ILE A 71 -18.41 13.57 -1.97
N VAL A 72 -17.50 13.15 -1.09
CA VAL A 72 -16.46 14.04 -0.55
C VAL A 72 -15.10 13.60 -1.08
N LYS A 73 -14.49 14.47 -1.88
CA LYS A 73 -13.11 14.34 -2.36
C LYS A 73 -12.21 15.16 -1.46
N VAL A 74 -11.24 14.52 -0.80
CA VAL A 74 -10.29 15.21 0.06
C VAL A 74 -8.98 15.40 -0.68
N VAL A 75 -8.51 16.65 -0.73
CA VAL A 75 -7.25 17.02 -1.39
C VAL A 75 -6.41 17.88 -0.46
N ASN A 76 -5.11 17.90 -0.67
CA ASN A 76 -4.22 18.88 -0.03
C ASN A 76 -4.27 20.24 -0.75
N ASP A 77 -3.49 21.20 -0.29
CA ASP A 77 -3.34 22.55 -0.86
C ASP A 77 -2.85 22.55 -2.32
N ARG A 78 -2.29 21.43 -2.80
CA ARG A 78 -1.81 21.23 -4.17
C ARG A 78 -2.82 20.50 -5.06
N GLY A 79 -4.01 20.24 -4.56
CA GLY A 79 -5.05 19.52 -5.30
C GLY A 79 -4.83 18.00 -5.41
N THR A 80 -3.81 17.46 -4.72
CA THR A 80 -3.55 16.01 -4.68
C THR A 80 -4.48 15.34 -3.68
N THR A 81 -5.08 14.22 -4.06
CA THR A 81 -5.93 13.44 -3.15
C THR A 81 -5.13 12.87 -1.99
N VAL A 82 -5.65 13.03 -0.78
CA VAL A 82 -5.02 12.60 0.47
C VAL A 82 -6.02 11.88 1.36
N ARG A 83 -5.53 11.03 2.27
CA ARG A 83 -6.34 10.39 3.32
C ARG A 83 -6.55 11.36 4.48
N GLY A 84 -7.34 12.40 4.26
CA GLY A 84 -7.80 13.30 5.32
C GLY A 84 -9.09 12.77 5.93
N ASN A 85 -9.17 12.73 7.25
CA ASN A 85 -10.39 12.33 7.97
C ASN A 85 -11.29 13.55 8.19
N TYR A 86 -12.59 13.36 7.99
CA TYR A 86 -13.61 14.38 8.24
C TYR A 86 -14.83 13.74 8.90
N GLU A 87 -15.57 14.53 9.64
CA GLU A 87 -16.83 14.12 10.25
C GLU A 87 -17.99 14.89 9.62
N ILE A 88 -19.13 14.22 9.46
CA ILE A 88 -20.37 14.83 9.00
C ILE A 88 -21.33 14.98 10.17
N VAL A 89 -21.92 16.15 10.28
CA VAL A 89 -22.84 16.53 11.34
C VAL A 89 -24.06 17.18 10.70
N SER A 90 -25.27 16.75 11.04
CA SER A 90 -26.50 17.38 10.55
C SER A 90 -26.74 18.73 11.18
N LEU A 91 -27.46 19.62 10.48
CA LEU A 91 -27.88 20.92 10.99
C LEU A 91 -29.41 21.03 10.95
N PRO A 92 -30.04 21.71 11.89
CA PRO A 92 -29.45 22.59 12.94
C PRO A 92 -29.10 21.87 14.24
N ASP A 93 -29.56 20.65 14.45
CA ASP A 93 -29.47 19.92 15.74
C ASP A 93 -28.07 19.44 16.10
N ARG A 94 -27.13 19.48 15.14
CA ARG A 94 -25.73 19.04 15.28
C ARG A 94 -25.59 17.58 15.68
N SER A 95 -26.47 16.75 15.14
CA SER A 95 -26.38 15.29 15.32
C SER A 95 -25.25 14.71 14.50
N TYR A 96 -24.42 13.87 15.12
CA TYR A 96 -23.34 13.17 14.46
C TYR A 96 -23.87 12.14 13.46
N ILE A 97 -23.41 12.19 12.23
CA ILE A 97 -23.76 11.27 11.16
C ILE A 97 -22.69 10.20 11.00
N GLY A 98 -21.44 10.59 10.88
CA GLY A 98 -20.36 9.61 10.68
C GLY A 98 -19.01 10.23 10.38
N LEU A 99 -17.99 9.37 10.41
CA LEU A 99 -16.60 9.67 10.05
C LEU A 99 -16.34 9.23 8.62
N GLY A 100 -15.84 10.13 7.78
CA GLY A 100 -15.38 9.86 6.44
C GLY A 100 -13.88 10.00 6.30
N THR A 101 -13.35 9.39 5.27
CA THR A 101 -11.92 9.48 4.94
C THR A 101 -11.76 9.69 3.44
N GLY A 102 -10.82 10.55 3.09
CA GLY A 102 -10.43 10.80 1.71
C GLY A 102 -9.89 9.54 1.04
N ALA A 103 -10.25 9.34 -0.22
CA ALA A 103 -9.74 8.25 -1.04
C ALA A 103 -8.47 8.70 -1.77
N LEU A 104 -7.48 7.83 -1.83
CA LEU A 104 -6.29 8.01 -2.66
C LEU A 104 -6.61 7.59 -4.09
N LEU A 105 -7.14 8.50 -4.89
CA LEU A 105 -7.49 8.22 -6.29
C LEU A 105 -6.27 7.80 -7.11
N ASN A 106 -5.09 8.29 -6.75
CA ASN A 106 -3.81 7.90 -7.35
C ASN A 106 -3.39 6.44 -7.02
N GLU A 107 -4.03 5.80 -6.04
CA GLU A 107 -3.84 4.38 -5.71
C GLU A 107 -5.02 3.51 -6.18
N GLY A 108 -5.96 4.08 -6.95
CA GLY A 108 -7.13 3.37 -7.46
C GLY A 108 -8.26 3.18 -6.45
N GLU A 109 -8.24 3.94 -5.34
CA GLU A 109 -9.35 3.94 -4.39
C GLU A 109 -10.56 4.66 -4.98
N MET A 110 -11.75 4.13 -4.71
CA MET A 110 -12.99 4.79 -5.11
C MET A 110 -13.47 5.76 -4.04
N LEU A 111 -14.06 6.86 -4.47
CA LEU A 111 -14.76 7.77 -3.58
C LEU A 111 -16.01 7.09 -3.02
N SER A 112 -16.22 7.21 -1.72
CA SER A 112 -17.46 6.72 -1.06
C SER A 112 -18.57 7.73 -1.21
N THR A 113 -19.79 7.23 -1.51
CA THR A 113 -20.99 8.07 -1.57
C THR A 113 -21.74 7.97 -0.25
N TRP A 114 -21.94 9.11 0.38
CA TRP A 114 -22.83 9.24 1.52
C TRP A 114 -24.28 9.36 1.03
N LEU A 115 -25.15 8.54 1.55
CA LEU A 115 -26.59 8.65 1.32
C LEU A 115 -27.20 9.28 2.57
N LEU A 116 -27.70 10.50 2.41
CA LEU A 116 -28.17 11.35 3.48
C LEU A 116 -29.58 11.86 3.19
N TRP A 117 -30.31 12.28 4.22
CA TRP A 117 -31.54 13.03 4.02
C TRP A 117 -31.25 14.38 3.37
N PRO A 118 -32.21 14.92 2.57
CA PRO A 118 -32.12 16.31 2.14
C PRO A 118 -32.03 17.23 3.35
N GLY A 119 -31.13 18.21 3.30
CA GLY A 119 -30.91 19.09 4.42
C GLY A 119 -29.53 19.76 4.42
N LYS A 120 -29.22 20.39 5.51
CA LYS A 120 -27.92 21.08 5.69
C LYS A 120 -27.01 20.25 6.58
N TYR A 121 -25.79 20.13 6.19
CA TYR A 121 -24.76 19.38 6.90
C TYR A 121 -23.53 20.25 7.11
N MET A 122 -22.85 20.00 8.20
CA MET A 122 -21.56 20.57 8.50
C MET A 122 -20.51 19.46 8.41
N ILE A 123 -19.46 19.72 7.64
CA ILE A 123 -18.30 18.83 7.52
C ILE A 123 -17.18 19.47 8.30
N ILE A 124 -16.67 18.76 9.29
CA ILE A 124 -15.65 19.22 10.22
C ILE A 124 -14.40 18.35 10.13
N SER A 125 -13.26 18.89 10.52
CA SER A 125 -12.03 18.14 10.70
C SER A 125 -12.22 17.08 11.79
N ALA A 126 -11.77 15.85 11.55
CA ALA A 126 -11.94 14.77 12.52
C ALA A 126 -11.27 15.10 13.86
N GLY A 127 -12.01 14.90 14.96
CA GLY A 127 -11.57 15.22 16.32
C GLY A 127 -11.84 16.66 16.76
N GLU A 128 -12.35 17.52 15.90
CA GLU A 128 -12.94 18.79 16.31
C GLU A 128 -14.31 18.51 16.96
N GLY A 129 -14.66 19.24 17.98
CA GLY A 129 -15.97 19.04 18.62
C GLY A 129 -17.13 19.53 17.75
N TYR A 130 -18.35 18.96 17.92
CA TYR A 130 -19.56 19.36 17.18
C TYR A 130 -19.96 20.83 17.36
N GLN A 131 -19.30 21.55 18.26
CA GLN A 131 -19.43 22.98 18.47
C GLN A 131 -18.37 23.79 17.72
N ALA A 132 -17.61 23.14 16.83
CA ALA A 132 -16.58 23.81 16.05
C ALA A 132 -17.11 25.09 15.39
N ARG A 133 -16.36 26.18 15.53
CA ARG A 133 -16.64 27.47 14.90
C ARG A 133 -15.62 27.83 13.83
N LYS A 134 -14.67 26.96 13.61
CA LYS A 134 -13.62 27.03 12.60
C LYS A 134 -13.35 25.62 12.06
N ASN A 135 -12.61 25.52 10.99
CA ASN A 135 -12.24 24.23 10.36
C ASN A 135 -13.46 23.39 9.96
N PHE A 136 -14.48 24.05 9.40
CA PHE A 136 -15.67 23.38 8.89
C PHE A 136 -16.17 24.02 7.61
N ILE A 137 -16.94 23.22 6.85
CA ILE A 137 -17.69 23.64 5.66
C ILE A 137 -19.14 23.22 5.84
N THR A 138 -20.05 24.00 5.29
CA THR A 138 -21.47 23.64 5.24
C THR A 138 -21.85 23.28 3.80
N VAL A 139 -22.65 22.22 3.66
CA VAL A 139 -23.23 21.80 2.38
C VAL A 139 -24.75 21.67 2.54
N SER A 140 -25.47 22.05 1.49
CA SER A 140 -26.92 21.87 1.40
C SER A 140 -27.21 20.78 0.40
N LEU A 141 -27.96 19.76 0.78
CA LEU A 141 -28.29 18.64 -0.08
C LEU A 141 -29.75 18.71 -0.46
N ASP A 142 -30.02 18.78 -1.76
CA ASP A 142 -31.38 18.81 -2.31
C ASP A 142 -31.90 17.37 -2.58
N PRO A 143 -33.22 17.13 -2.52
CA PRO A 143 -33.79 15.80 -2.72
C PRO A 143 -33.45 15.21 -4.08
N GLY A 144 -32.96 13.98 -4.10
CA GLY A 144 -32.67 13.25 -5.34
C GLY A 144 -31.40 13.69 -6.05
N GLU A 145 -30.62 14.60 -5.47
CA GLU A 145 -29.39 15.14 -6.05
C GLU A 145 -28.15 14.45 -5.51
N LEU A 146 -27.12 14.36 -6.35
CA LEU A 146 -25.79 13.90 -5.99
C LEU A 146 -24.84 15.08 -5.96
N SER A 147 -24.61 15.61 -4.77
CA SER A 147 -23.66 16.71 -4.53
C SER A 147 -22.22 16.21 -4.44
N ARG A 148 -21.30 16.96 -5.01
CA ARG A 148 -19.87 16.64 -5.02
C ARG A 148 -19.09 17.76 -4.33
N LEU A 149 -18.50 17.44 -3.19
CA LEU A 149 -17.71 18.37 -2.41
C LEU A 149 -16.23 18.06 -2.53
N THR A 150 -15.43 19.05 -2.89
CA THR A 150 -13.97 18.97 -2.72
C THR A 150 -13.59 19.66 -1.42
N LEU A 151 -12.96 18.91 -0.52
CA LEU A 151 -12.48 19.35 0.77
C LEU A 151 -10.97 19.52 0.69
N VAL A 152 -10.49 20.74 0.86
CA VAL A 152 -9.06 21.04 0.90
C VAL A 152 -8.60 20.98 2.36
N VAL A 153 -7.64 20.11 2.65
CA VAL A 153 -7.12 19.95 4.01
C VAL A 153 -5.63 20.24 4.04
N ASP A 154 -5.18 20.76 5.17
CA ASP A 154 -3.76 20.80 5.50
C ASP A 154 -3.28 19.37 5.78
N GLU A 155 -2.30 18.91 5.05
CA GLU A 155 -1.81 17.54 5.13
C GLU A 155 -1.10 17.23 6.45
N GLU A 156 -0.54 18.25 7.11
CA GLU A 156 0.19 18.10 8.37
C GLU A 156 -0.76 18.11 9.58
N THR A 157 -1.68 19.06 9.63
CA THR A 157 -2.58 19.25 10.78
C THR A 157 -3.90 18.52 10.62
N GLY A 158 -4.31 18.26 9.37
CA GLY A 158 -5.63 17.75 9.00
C GLY A 158 -6.73 18.81 9.11
N ASP A 159 -6.36 20.07 9.27
CA ASP A 159 -7.33 21.18 9.32
C ASP A 159 -7.95 21.41 7.95
N ILE A 160 -9.22 21.77 7.94
CA ILE A 160 -9.92 22.15 6.72
C ILE A 160 -9.49 23.58 6.35
N LEU A 161 -8.76 23.70 5.25
CA LEU A 161 -8.35 25.00 4.69
C LEU A 161 -9.44 25.65 3.88
N GLY A 162 -10.31 24.83 3.28
CA GLY A 162 -11.39 25.28 2.44
C GLY A 162 -12.11 24.15 1.75
N GLY A 163 -13.05 24.47 0.89
CA GLY A 163 -13.73 23.50 0.05
C GLY A 163 -14.93 24.14 -0.62
N GLY A 164 -15.50 23.45 -1.56
CA GLY A 164 -16.64 23.92 -2.30
C GLY A 164 -17.26 22.82 -3.13
N GLU A 165 -18.50 23.02 -3.50
CA GLU A 165 -19.19 22.22 -4.47
C GLU A 165 -18.65 22.60 -5.86
N ILE A 166 -18.16 21.62 -6.61
CA ILE A 166 -17.61 21.84 -7.93
C ILE A 166 -18.54 21.17 -8.93
N ASP A 167 -19.43 21.96 -9.50
CA ASP A 167 -20.43 21.48 -10.45
C ASP A 167 -19.89 21.08 -11.82
N THR A 168 -18.70 21.51 -12.20
CA THR A 168 -18.29 21.42 -13.60
C THR A 168 -16.83 21.11 -13.88
N VAL A 169 -15.99 20.93 -12.87
CA VAL A 169 -14.58 20.62 -13.14
C VAL A 169 -14.32 19.21 -12.68
N ASP A 170 -14.09 18.35 -13.64
CA ASP A 170 -13.49 17.03 -13.49
C ASP A 170 -14.42 15.81 -13.34
N ASP A 171 -15.54 15.77 -14.06
CA ASP A 171 -16.03 14.46 -14.49
C ASP A 171 -14.90 13.66 -15.18
N GLU A 172 -14.01 14.32 -15.90
CA GLU A 172 -12.79 13.72 -16.45
C GLU A 172 -11.84 13.16 -15.37
N LEU A 173 -11.74 13.80 -14.19
CA LEU A 173 -10.90 13.25 -13.09
C LEU A 173 -11.61 12.17 -12.29
N LEU A 174 -12.93 12.20 -12.19
CA LEU A 174 -13.73 11.12 -11.61
C LEU A 174 -13.85 9.91 -12.55
N GLU A 175 -13.79 10.15 -13.86
CA GLU A 175 -13.71 9.12 -14.90
C GLU A 175 -12.28 8.67 -15.21
N ARG A 176 -11.28 9.28 -14.55
CA ARG A 176 -9.89 8.90 -14.77
C ARG A 176 -9.66 7.48 -14.26
N TRP A 177 -9.52 6.58 -15.20
CA TRP A 177 -9.30 5.16 -14.94
C TRP A 177 -7.83 4.80 -14.73
N TRP A 178 -6.92 5.80 -14.74
CA TRP A 178 -5.51 5.62 -14.48
C TRP A 178 -4.91 6.80 -13.69
N TRP A 179 -3.88 6.50 -12.91
CA TRP A 179 -3.11 7.47 -12.12
C TRP A 179 -1.63 7.17 -12.24
N ALA A 180 -0.83 8.23 -12.21
CA ALA A 180 0.62 8.14 -12.15
C ALA A 180 1.13 9.08 -11.07
N SER A 181 2.26 8.74 -10.47
CA SER A 181 2.92 9.57 -9.46
C SER A 181 4.42 9.36 -9.54
N ILE A 182 5.18 10.44 -9.46
CA ILE A 182 6.64 10.43 -9.39
C ILE A 182 7.06 11.22 -8.16
N LEU A 183 7.80 10.56 -7.29
CA LEU A 183 8.35 11.08 -6.06
C LEU A 183 9.87 11.03 -6.12
N ILE A 184 10.54 12.13 -5.81
CA ILE A 184 11.98 12.17 -5.65
C ILE A 184 12.32 12.69 -4.26
N GLY A 185 13.45 12.29 -3.73
CA GLY A 185 13.86 12.75 -2.42
C GLY A 185 15.22 12.26 -2.00
N GLY A 186 15.55 12.55 -0.74
CA GLY A 186 16.72 12.05 -0.07
C GLY A 186 16.39 11.47 1.29
N SER A 187 17.25 10.61 1.80
CA SER A 187 17.12 10.06 3.14
C SER A 187 18.44 10.04 3.88
N ILE A 188 18.35 10.10 5.20
CA ILE A 188 19.43 9.77 6.13
C ILE A 188 19.03 8.51 6.84
N ARG A 189 19.85 7.46 6.76
CA ARG A 189 19.53 6.12 7.21
C ARG A 189 20.54 5.64 8.23
N PHE A 190 20.06 5.10 9.35
CA PHE A 190 20.84 4.27 10.25
C PHE A 190 20.52 2.81 9.96
N ASN A 191 21.50 2.06 9.46
CA ASN A 191 21.35 0.72 8.94
C ASN A 191 22.07 -0.30 9.83
N HIS A 192 21.45 -1.48 10.01
CA HIS A 192 22.07 -2.66 10.61
C HIS A 192 21.80 -3.87 9.72
N THR A 193 22.87 -4.41 9.12
CA THR A 193 22.81 -5.58 8.23
C THR A 193 23.48 -6.78 8.86
N LYS A 194 22.90 -7.96 8.65
CA LYS A 194 23.47 -9.24 9.05
C LYS A 194 23.27 -10.28 7.95
N ASP A 195 24.37 -10.88 7.51
CA ASP A 195 24.41 -11.98 6.53
C ASP A 195 23.69 -11.69 5.18
N VAL A 196 23.50 -10.41 4.80
CA VAL A 196 22.87 -10.01 3.55
C VAL A 196 23.86 -10.10 2.38
N ILE A 197 23.45 -10.80 1.30
CA ILE A 197 24.27 -10.97 0.10
C ILE A 197 24.52 -9.61 -0.57
N GLY A 198 25.78 -9.32 -0.88
CA GLY A 198 26.16 -8.06 -1.56
C GLY A 198 26.18 -6.84 -0.65
N LYS A 199 25.97 -6.98 0.66
CA LYS A 199 26.08 -5.88 1.64
C LYS A 199 27.14 -6.14 2.70
N ALA A 200 27.81 -5.09 3.16
CA ALA A 200 28.72 -5.18 4.28
C ALA A 200 27.94 -5.32 5.59
N PRO A 201 28.29 -6.28 6.47
CA PRO A 201 27.66 -6.41 7.77
C PRO A 201 28.08 -5.30 8.71
N GLY A 202 27.18 -4.86 9.61
CA GLY A 202 27.48 -3.88 10.63
C GLY A 202 26.44 -2.76 10.76
N GLN A 203 26.84 -1.71 11.49
CA GLN A 203 26.03 -0.51 11.69
C GLN A 203 26.66 0.64 10.91
N LEU A 204 25.86 1.28 10.06
CA LEU A 204 26.29 2.35 9.19
C LEU A 204 25.30 3.51 9.22
N LEU A 205 25.81 4.72 9.08
CA LEU A 205 25.01 5.92 8.83
C LEU A 205 25.17 6.32 7.37
N ASP A 206 24.09 6.25 6.62
CA ASP A 206 24.09 6.44 5.18
C ASP A 206 23.26 7.64 4.78
N VAL A 207 23.62 8.24 3.65
CA VAL A 207 22.84 9.25 2.96
C VAL A 207 22.50 8.73 1.58
N SER A 208 21.23 8.81 1.18
CA SER A 208 20.78 8.33 -0.13
C SER A 208 19.87 9.33 -0.84
N GLY A 209 19.80 9.16 -2.16
CA GLY A 209 18.79 9.75 -3.02
C GLY A 209 17.89 8.67 -3.57
N PHE A 210 16.59 8.95 -3.74
CA PHE A 210 15.64 7.98 -4.26
C PHE A 210 14.70 8.58 -5.30
N LEU A 211 14.19 7.71 -6.16
CA LEU A 211 13.11 7.92 -7.11
C LEU A 211 12.07 6.82 -6.90
N GLU A 212 10.82 7.21 -6.68
CA GLU A 212 9.68 6.30 -6.66
C GLU A 212 8.69 6.71 -7.75
N SER A 213 8.24 5.76 -8.54
CA SER A 213 7.23 5.99 -9.56
C SER A 213 6.16 4.93 -9.44
N TYR A 214 4.92 5.38 -9.47
CA TYR A 214 3.73 4.53 -9.42
C TYR A 214 2.86 4.81 -10.61
N PHE A 215 2.31 3.76 -11.17
CA PHE A 215 1.24 3.82 -12.15
C PHE A 215 0.16 2.81 -11.75
N SER A 216 -1.09 3.23 -11.71
CA SER A 216 -2.21 2.34 -11.49
C SER A 216 -3.34 2.64 -12.46
N MET A 217 -4.05 1.60 -12.82
CA MET A 217 -5.21 1.64 -13.71
C MET A 217 -6.32 0.78 -13.12
N ALA A 218 -7.52 1.34 -13.02
CA ALA A 218 -8.71 0.62 -12.59
C ALA A 218 -9.84 0.91 -13.59
N LEU A 219 -10.16 -0.07 -14.44
CA LEU A 219 -11.20 0.05 -15.45
C LEU A 219 -12.17 -1.13 -15.33
N LYS A 220 -13.39 -0.89 -14.82
CA LYS A 220 -14.40 -1.93 -14.57
C LYS A 220 -13.83 -3.07 -13.72
N HIS A 221 -13.58 -4.22 -14.34
CA HIS A 221 -13.02 -5.41 -13.69
C HIS A 221 -11.49 -5.52 -13.81
N HIS A 222 -10.85 -4.63 -14.54
CA HIS A 222 -9.43 -4.65 -14.80
C HIS A 222 -8.69 -3.78 -13.80
N TYR A 223 -7.69 -4.34 -13.15
CA TYR A 223 -6.78 -3.62 -12.28
C TYR A 223 -5.34 -3.87 -12.72
N LEU A 224 -4.58 -2.81 -12.90
CA LEU A 224 -3.16 -2.85 -13.24
C LEU A 224 -2.40 -1.94 -12.29
N TYR A 225 -1.28 -2.41 -11.81
CA TYR A 225 -0.39 -1.68 -10.93
C TYR A 225 1.04 -1.85 -11.41
N MET A 226 1.79 -0.77 -11.43
CA MET A 226 3.22 -0.75 -11.73
C MET A 226 3.92 0.14 -10.71
N ARG A 227 5.06 -0.31 -10.23
CA ARG A 227 5.91 0.42 -9.29
C ARG A 227 7.36 0.32 -9.73
N LEU A 228 8.06 1.43 -9.71
CA LEU A 228 9.50 1.50 -9.89
C LEU A 228 10.08 2.25 -8.69
N ASN A 229 11.00 1.62 -7.98
CA ASN A 229 11.80 2.24 -6.95
C ASN A 229 13.26 2.14 -7.33
N ALA A 230 13.96 3.24 -7.23
CA ALA A 230 15.41 3.29 -7.35
C ALA A 230 15.96 4.13 -6.19
N GLU A 231 16.83 3.55 -5.39
CA GLU A 231 17.52 4.25 -4.31
C GLU A 231 19.01 3.97 -4.37
N ILE A 232 19.82 5.01 -4.36
CA ILE A 232 21.27 4.88 -4.33
C ILE A 232 21.84 5.85 -3.30
N GLY A 233 22.79 5.35 -2.51
CA GLY A 233 23.42 6.13 -1.48
C GLY A 233 24.60 5.43 -0.87
N GLY A 234 25.18 6.05 0.14
CA GLY A 234 26.33 5.48 0.81
C GLY A 234 26.74 6.23 2.04
N THR A 235 27.73 5.66 2.69
CA THR A 235 28.38 6.24 3.87
C THR A 235 29.34 7.32 3.43
N ILE A 236 29.19 8.51 4.02
CA ILE A 236 30.15 9.60 3.85
C ILE A 236 31.23 9.43 4.91
N ARG A 237 32.48 9.23 4.48
CA ARG A 237 33.66 9.24 5.35
C ARG A 237 34.43 10.54 5.15
N PHE A 238 34.61 11.27 6.24
CA PHE A 238 35.36 12.54 6.19
C PHE A 238 36.87 12.35 6.25
N GLU A 239 37.36 11.13 6.44
CA GLU A 239 38.75 10.76 6.52
C GLU A 239 39.14 9.89 5.34
N GLU A 240 40.21 10.27 4.62
CA GLU A 240 40.93 9.51 3.58
C GLU A 240 40.39 9.57 2.14
N ASN A 241 41.19 9.02 1.23
CA ASN A 241 41.14 9.10 -0.24
C ASN A 241 39.85 8.54 -0.91
N ARG A 242 38.86 8.12 -0.16
CA ARG A 242 37.55 7.63 -0.65
C ARG A 242 36.43 8.21 0.17
N PRO A 243 35.86 9.33 -0.24
CA PRO A 243 34.82 10.01 0.55
C PRO A 243 33.47 9.36 0.54
N PHE A 244 33.20 8.37 -0.33
CA PHE A 244 31.90 7.77 -0.51
C PHE A 244 31.97 6.27 -0.81
N ILE A 245 31.27 5.47 -0.02
CA ILE A 245 31.13 4.02 -0.18
C ILE A 245 29.66 3.72 -0.36
N THR A 246 29.30 3.08 -1.47
CA THR A 246 27.94 2.65 -1.73
C THR A 246 27.49 1.63 -0.67
N SER A 247 26.47 1.97 0.12
CA SER A 247 25.88 1.11 1.16
C SER A 247 24.38 0.92 0.98
N VAL A 248 23.75 1.83 0.23
CA VAL A 248 22.35 1.77 -0.15
C VAL A 248 22.29 1.69 -1.67
N ASP A 249 21.73 0.62 -2.17
CA ASP A 249 21.61 0.39 -3.60
C ASP A 249 20.47 -0.59 -3.84
N ASP A 250 19.37 -0.10 -4.38
CA ASP A 250 18.13 -0.83 -4.52
C ASP A 250 17.40 -0.38 -5.78
N LEU A 251 17.14 -1.30 -6.68
CA LEU A 251 16.38 -1.08 -7.90
C LEU A 251 15.30 -2.15 -8.00
N ASN A 252 14.05 -1.74 -7.79
CA ASN A 252 12.89 -2.62 -7.79
C ASN A 252 11.87 -2.15 -8.81
N PHE A 253 11.40 -3.09 -9.61
CA PHE A 253 10.26 -2.89 -10.50
C PHE A 253 9.24 -3.98 -10.24
N GLU A 254 7.98 -3.61 -10.08
CA GLU A 254 6.86 -4.52 -9.93
C GLU A 254 5.76 -4.17 -10.93
N PHE A 255 5.21 -5.20 -11.53
CA PHE A 255 4.03 -5.16 -12.38
C PHE A 255 3.03 -6.18 -11.85
N LEU A 256 1.78 -5.77 -11.67
CA LEU A 256 0.69 -6.64 -11.27
C LEU A 256 -0.56 -6.31 -12.10
N TYR A 257 -1.13 -7.32 -12.72
CA TYR A 257 -2.43 -7.23 -13.36
C TYR A 257 -3.39 -8.20 -12.69
N SER A 258 -4.62 -7.76 -12.43
CA SER A 258 -5.69 -8.58 -11.87
C SER A 258 -7.00 -8.31 -12.60
N TYR A 259 -7.78 -9.36 -12.83
CA TYR A 259 -9.13 -9.27 -13.33
C TYR A 259 -10.10 -9.63 -12.20
N ARG A 260 -10.92 -8.68 -11.71
CA ARG A 260 -11.83 -8.88 -10.59
C ARG A 260 -13.15 -9.44 -11.09
N PHE A 261 -13.45 -10.70 -10.80
CA PHE A 261 -14.78 -11.27 -11.05
C PHE A 261 -15.83 -10.70 -10.09
N ILE A 262 -15.42 -10.47 -8.85
CA ILE A 262 -16.15 -9.81 -7.78
C ILE A 262 -15.19 -8.82 -7.12
N ASP A 263 -15.69 -7.87 -6.36
CA ASP A 263 -14.90 -6.75 -5.82
C ASP A 263 -13.69 -7.17 -4.99
N TRP A 264 -13.77 -8.32 -4.33
CA TRP A 264 -12.75 -8.83 -3.42
C TRP A 264 -11.93 -10.01 -3.95
N PHE A 265 -12.25 -10.56 -5.17
CA PHE A 265 -11.55 -11.72 -5.70
C PHE A 265 -11.40 -11.68 -7.22
N GLY A 266 -10.23 -12.12 -7.68
CA GLY A 266 -9.96 -12.34 -9.10
C GLY A 266 -8.60 -12.99 -9.35
N PRO A 267 -8.39 -13.52 -10.56
CA PRO A 267 -7.07 -13.99 -10.98
C PRO A 267 -6.08 -12.83 -11.11
N TYR A 268 -4.81 -13.12 -10.91
CA TYR A 268 -3.72 -12.18 -11.12
C TYR A 268 -2.57 -12.81 -11.91
N VAL A 269 -1.78 -11.92 -12.52
CA VAL A 269 -0.42 -12.19 -12.98
C VAL A 269 0.49 -11.10 -12.43
N ARG A 270 1.70 -11.50 -12.02
CA ARG A 270 2.71 -10.61 -11.42
C ARG A 270 4.06 -10.84 -12.05
N PHE A 271 4.80 -9.77 -12.22
CA PHE A 271 6.22 -9.77 -12.57
C PHE A 271 6.93 -8.80 -11.63
N ALA A 272 8.03 -9.23 -11.02
CA ALA A 272 8.90 -8.36 -10.25
C ALA A 272 10.35 -8.57 -10.69
N PHE A 273 11.08 -7.47 -10.69
CA PHE A 273 12.52 -7.39 -10.98
C PHE A 273 13.18 -6.64 -9.84
N GLU A 274 14.27 -7.21 -9.33
CA GLU A 274 15.08 -6.60 -8.28
C GLU A 274 16.55 -6.72 -8.64
N SER A 275 17.33 -5.66 -8.40
CA SER A 275 18.77 -5.65 -8.63
C SER A 275 19.44 -4.48 -7.92
N ASN A 276 20.76 -4.54 -7.84
CA ASN A 276 21.61 -3.42 -7.44
C ASN A 276 22.10 -2.65 -8.69
N MET A 277 22.19 -1.32 -8.61
CA MET A 277 22.66 -0.47 -9.72
C MET A 277 24.19 -0.32 -9.74
N ALA A 278 24.82 -0.36 -8.58
CA ALA A 278 26.25 -0.14 -8.39
C ALA A 278 26.99 -1.43 -7.98
N PRO A 279 28.29 -1.48 -8.13
CA PRO A 279 29.10 -2.59 -7.61
C PRO A 279 29.18 -2.53 -6.09
N ALA A 280 29.10 -3.69 -5.43
CA ALA A 280 29.29 -3.80 -3.98
C ALA A 280 30.77 -4.09 -3.64
N TYR A 281 31.26 -3.42 -2.58
CA TYR A 281 32.61 -3.59 -2.04
C TYR A 281 32.55 -3.86 -0.55
N LEU A 282 33.45 -4.74 -0.08
CA LEU A 282 33.77 -4.86 1.33
C LEU A 282 35.08 -4.10 1.58
N GLU A 283 35.05 -3.13 2.47
CA GLU A 283 36.19 -2.34 2.86
C GLU A 283 36.56 -2.57 4.33
N LYS A 284 37.85 -2.56 4.62
CA LYS A 284 38.38 -2.59 5.98
C LYS A 284 39.41 -1.48 6.19
N SER A 285 39.53 -1.04 7.43
CA SER A 285 40.48 0.00 7.84
C SER A 285 41.94 -0.48 7.87
N SER A 286 42.16 -1.79 7.87
CA SER A 286 43.51 -2.40 7.84
C SER A 286 43.63 -3.41 6.71
N PRO A 287 44.82 -3.53 6.07
CA PRO A 287 45.02 -4.53 5.03
C PRO A 287 44.75 -5.96 5.53
N TYR A 288 44.20 -6.77 4.68
CA TYR A 288 43.87 -8.19 4.96
C TYR A 288 44.15 -9.07 3.75
N THR A 289 44.28 -10.35 3.99
CA THR A 289 44.43 -11.37 2.95
C THR A 289 43.05 -11.90 2.57
N VAL A 290 42.83 -12.10 1.29
CA VAL A 290 41.57 -12.58 0.71
C VAL A 290 41.81 -13.89 -0.02
N ASP A 291 41.18 -14.95 0.46
CA ASP A 291 41.10 -16.23 -0.24
C ASP A 291 39.79 -16.28 -1.03
N VAL A 292 39.89 -16.40 -2.34
CA VAL A 292 38.75 -16.59 -3.22
C VAL A 292 38.63 -18.08 -3.48
N LEU A 293 37.47 -18.64 -3.11
CA LEU A 293 37.18 -20.05 -3.33
C LEU A 293 36.64 -20.27 -4.76
N ASP A 294 36.89 -21.45 -5.28
CA ASP A 294 36.21 -21.98 -6.46
C ASP A 294 34.82 -22.55 -6.07
N LYS A 295 34.09 -23.08 -7.07
CA LYS A 295 32.79 -23.72 -6.85
C LYS A 295 32.84 -24.99 -6.00
N ASN A 296 33.99 -25.64 -5.87
CA ASN A 296 34.20 -26.83 -5.08
C ASN A 296 34.55 -26.51 -3.63
N GLY A 297 34.82 -25.24 -3.34
CA GLY A 297 35.23 -24.75 -2.02
C GLY A 297 36.74 -24.77 -1.80
N ASP A 298 37.53 -25.05 -2.84
CA ASP A 298 38.99 -24.96 -2.79
C ASP A 298 39.46 -23.54 -3.06
N VAL A 299 40.63 -23.15 -2.51
CA VAL A 299 41.19 -21.82 -2.72
C VAL A 299 41.73 -21.71 -4.15
N GLU A 300 41.04 -20.93 -4.98
CA GLU A 300 41.45 -20.65 -6.36
C GLU A 300 42.54 -19.59 -6.41
N LYS A 301 42.41 -18.54 -5.59
CA LYS A 301 43.30 -17.39 -5.61
C LYS A 301 43.39 -16.71 -4.25
N THR A 302 44.60 -16.41 -3.82
CA THR A 302 44.86 -15.59 -2.65
C THR A 302 45.33 -14.20 -3.09
N LYS A 303 44.77 -13.14 -2.52
CA LYS A 303 45.15 -11.76 -2.68
C LYS A 303 45.60 -11.20 -1.33
N GLU A 304 46.80 -10.65 -1.28
CA GLU A 304 47.37 -10.09 -0.05
C GLU A 304 47.25 -8.57 -0.02
N GLN A 305 47.24 -8.00 1.18
CA GLN A 305 47.26 -6.55 1.42
C GLN A 305 46.08 -5.79 0.74
N MET A 306 44.90 -6.38 0.70
CA MET A 306 43.72 -5.73 0.15
C MET A 306 43.10 -4.82 1.21
N LEU A 307 42.68 -3.62 0.82
CA LEU A 307 41.88 -2.70 1.64
C LEU A 307 40.39 -2.78 1.25
N ASP A 308 40.15 -3.07 -0.02
CA ASP A 308 38.81 -3.23 -0.59
C ASP A 308 38.72 -4.48 -1.45
N VAL A 309 37.61 -5.15 -1.38
CA VAL A 309 37.31 -6.32 -2.21
C VAL A 309 35.94 -6.18 -2.82
N LYS A 310 35.89 -6.35 -4.13
CA LYS A 310 34.64 -6.33 -4.88
C LYS A 310 33.85 -7.60 -4.59
N LEU A 311 32.62 -7.44 -4.09
CA LEU A 311 31.68 -8.54 -3.81
C LEU A 311 30.75 -8.81 -4.98
N SER A 312 30.33 -7.77 -5.73
CA SER A 312 29.50 -7.94 -6.92
C SER A 312 29.74 -6.82 -7.94
N PRO A 313 29.56 -7.08 -9.24
CA PRO A 313 29.48 -6.05 -10.27
C PRO A 313 28.11 -5.33 -10.23
N PRO A 314 27.94 -4.22 -10.97
CA PRO A 314 26.65 -3.60 -11.18
C PRO A 314 25.64 -4.61 -11.73
N PHE A 315 24.37 -4.46 -11.34
CA PHE A 315 23.27 -5.35 -11.72
C PHE A 315 23.54 -6.83 -11.40
N SER A 316 24.10 -7.11 -10.21
CA SER A 316 24.30 -8.46 -9.71
C SER A 316 24.09 -8.50 -8.19
N PRO A 317 23.19 -9.38 -7.67
CA PRO A 317 22.33 -10.29 -8.42
C PRO A 317 21.17 -9.58 -9.14
N ILE A 318 20.60 -10.24 -10.17
CA ILE A 318 19.29 -9.90 -10.74
C ILE A 318 18.31 -10.97 -10.26
N SER A 319 17.24 -10.57 -9.57
CA SER A 319 16.13 -11.41 -9.18
C SER A 319 14.91 -11.13 -10.07
N LEU A 320 14.37 -12.17 -10.70
CA LEU A 320 13.17 -12.13 -11.50
C LEU A 320 12.12 -13.02 -10.84
N ASN A 321 10.99 -12.45 -10.47
CA ASN A 321 9.89 -13.17 -9.84
C ASN A 321 8.65 -13.01 -10.70
N THR A 322 8.05 -14.13 -11.11
CA THR A 322 6.78 -14.15 -11.85
C THR A 322 5.80 -15.03 -11.11
N GLY A 323 4.53 -14.63 -11.08
CA GLY A 323 3.51 -15.39 -10.39
C GLY A 323 2.15 -15.25 -11.06
N ALA A 324 1.31 -16.27 -10.90
CA ALA A 324 -0.07 -16.26 -11.35
C ALA A 324 -0.95 -17.11 -10.41
N GLY A 325 -2.18 -16.66 -10.17
CA GLY A 325 -3.09 -17.35 -9.25
C GLY A 325 -4.34 -16.58 -8.95
N GLY A 326 -4.88 -16.76 -7.74
CA GLY A 326 -5.99 -16.03 -7.19
C GLY A 326 -5.52 -14.94 -6.22
N ARG A 327 -6.14 -13.78 -6.30
CA ARG A 327 -5.91 -12.64 -5.41
C ARG A 327 -7.20 -12.29 -4.67
N PHE A 328 -7.07 -12.04 -3.38
CA PHE A 328 -8.14 -11.62 -2.49
C PHE A 328 -7.78 -10.25 -1.93
N ASP A 329 -8.68 -9.28 -2.10
CA ASP A 329 -8.54 -7.93 -1.58
C ASP A 329 -9.67 -7.63 -0.60
N VAL A 330 -9.34 -7.21 0.61
CA VAL A 330 -10.31 -6.80 1.64
C VAL A 330 -9.90 -5.42 2.14
N THR A 331 -10.84 -4.50 2.10
CA THR A 331 -10.66 -3.15 2.65
C THR A 331 -11.69 -2.96 3.76
N ALA A 332 -11.24 -2.66 4.97
CA ALA A 332 -12.10 -2.35 6.10
C ALA A 332 -11.89 -0.88 6.52
N GLY A 333 -12.84 -0.04 6.16
CA GLY A 333 -12.71 1.40 6.34
C GLY A 333 -11.49 1.95 5.61
N SER A 334 -10.97 3.07 6.12
CA SER A 334 -9.77 3.73 5.57
C SER A 334 -8.47 3.28 6.21
N TRP A 335 -8.55 2.54 7.31
CA TRP A 335 -7.41 2.23 8.16
C TRP A 335 -6.78 0.87 7.88
N LEU A 336 -7.48 -0.05 7.17
CA LEU A 336 -7.03 -1.40 6.88
C LEU A 336 -7.23 -1.75 5.40
N LYS A 337 -6.15 -2.12 4.73
CA LYS A 337 -6.18 -2.85 3.47
C LYS A 337 -5.43 -4.16 3.68
N PHE A 338 -6.07 -5.23 3.30
CA PHE A 338 -5.50 -6.57 3.31
C PHE A 338 -5.60 -7.17 1.91
N SER A 339 -4.49 -7.65 1.39
CA SER A 339 -4.44 -8.38 0.14
C SER A 339 -3.74 -9.71 0.37
N SER A 340 -4.26 -10.77 -0.21
CA SER A 340 -3.64 -12.08 -0.17
C SER A 340 -3.61 -12.67 -1.57
N ARG A 341 -2.51 -13.36 -1.90
CA ARG A 341 -2.31 -14.04 -3.19
C ARG A 341 -1.95 -15.50 -2.92
N ILE A 342 -2.55 -16.40 -3.68
CA ILE A 342 -2.21 -17.81 -3.69
C ILE A 342 -2.13 -18.27 -5.13
N GLY A 343 -1.03 -18.94 -5.49
CA GLY A 343 -0.83 -19.37 -6.87
C GLY A 343 0.44 -20.17 -7.08
N ILE A 344 0.97 -20.07 -8.27
CA ILE A 344 2.26 -20.62 -8.66
C ILE A 344 3.21 -19.47 -8.99
N ALA A 345 4.46 -19.65 -8.67
CA ALA A 345 5.52 -18.68 -8.97
C ALA A 345 6.75 -19.33 -9.56
N TYR A 346 7.43 -18.57 -10.39
CA TYR A 346 8.76 -18.89 -10.88
C TYR A 346 9.70 -17.77 -10.46
N ARG A 347 10.75 -18.12 -9.73
CA ARG A 347 11.81 -17.22 -9.32
C ARG A 347 13.11 -17.62 -10.01
N ARG A 348 13.83 -16.64 -10.55
CA ARG A 348 15.16 -16.82 -11.10
C ARG A 348 16.10 -15.77 -10.58
N VAL A 349 17.17 -16.21 -9.97
CA VAL A 349 18.29 -15.36 -9.55
C VAL A 349 19.45 -15.58 -10.53
N ILE A 350 19.91 -14.49 -11.13
CA ILE A 350 21.07 -14.47 -12.03
C ILE A 350 22.21 -13.80 -11.25
N ALA A 351 23.17 -14.60 -10.82
CA ALA A 351 24.37 -14.14 -10.16
C ALA A 351 25.54 -14.12 -11.15
N ARG A 352 26.23 -13.00 -11.25
CA ARG A 352 27.44 -12.86 -12.06
C ARG A 352 28.54 -12.31 -11.16
N ASP A 353 29.67 -13.04 -11.05
CA ASP A 353 30.80 -12.63 -10.20
C ASP A 353 30.37 -12.11 -8.82
N LEU A 354 29.38 -12.82 -8.25
CA LEU A 354 28.82 -12.52 -6.93
C LEU A 354 29.52 -13.38 -5.89
N PHE A 355 30.01 -12.75 -4.84
CA PHE A 355 30.70 -13.41 -3.75
C PHE A 355 30.03 -13.12 -2.41
N VAL A 356 29.99 -14.12 -1.55
CA VAL A 356 29.57 -13.99 -0.15
C VAL A 356 30.79 -14.18 0.76
N VAL A 357 30.82 -13.38 1.83
CA VAL A 357 31.86 -13.49 2.83
C VAL A 357 31.58 -14.69 3.75
N LYS A 358 32.47 -15.68 3.75
CA LYS A 358 32.49 -16.75 4.76
C LYS A 358 33.44 -16.31 5.88
N TRP A 359 32.88 -15.99 7.04
CA TRP A 359 33.68 -15.67 8.23
C TRP A 359 34.22 -16.96 8.81
N THR A 360 35.54 -17.13 8.79
CA THR A 360 36.20 -18.28 9.38
C THR A 360 36.46 -18.10 10.87
N ASP A 361 36.82 -16.93 11.34
CA ASP A 361 36.93 -16.54 12.75
C ASP A 361 37.11 -15.03 12.88
N ALA A 362 36.57 -14.42 13.92
CA ALA A 362 36.66 -13.00 14.17
C ALA A 362 38.12 -12.50 14.39
N THR A 363 39.06 -13.42 14.63
CA THR A 363 40.47 -13.17 14.87
C THR A 363 41.37 -13.41 13.65
N SER A 364 40.85 -14.02 12.57
CA SER A 364 41.66 -14.31 11.39
C SER A 364 41.87 -13.07 10.53
N SER A 365 43.09 -12.84 10.13
CA SER A 365 43.44 -11.81 9.14
C SER A 365 43.10 -12.21 7.68
N ILE A 366 42.50 -13.38 7.52
CA ILE A 366 42.13 -13.97 6.23
C ILE A 366 40.64 -13.89 6.06
N LEU A 367 40.19 -13.28 4.96
CA LEU A 367 38.81 -13.21 4.53
C LEU A 367 38.57 -14.25 3.43
N THR A 368 37.60 -15.12 3.61
CA THR A 368 37.25 -16.10 2.58
C THR A 368 36.02 -15.67 1.82
N LEU A 369 36.12 -15.59 0.48
CA LEU A 369 35.04 -15.28 -0.44
C LEU A 369 34.60 -16.57 -1.16
N ALA A 370 33.31 -16.90 -1.04
CA ALA A 370 32.71 -17.99 -1.79
C ALA A 370 31.86 -17.44 -2.95
N PRO A 371 31.98 -18.00 -4.16
CA PRO A 371 31.11 -17.61 -5.26
C PRO A 371 29.67 -18.06 -4.98
N VAL A 372 28.72 -17.24 -5.40
CA VAL A 372 27.28 -17.54 -5.36
C VAL A 372 26.79 -17.84 -6.77
N ASP A 373 26.24 -19.02 -6.97
CA ASP A 373 25.62 -19.37 -8.24
C ASP A 373 24.18 -18.85 -8.32
N GLY A 374 23.72 -18.60 -9.53
CA GLY A 374 22.31 -18.27 -9.77
C GLY A 374 21.41 -19.48 -9.52
N SER A 375 20.16 -19.23 -9.18
CA SER A 375 19.17 -20.25 -8.90
C SER A 375 17.92 -20.08 -9.77
N SER A 376 17.16 -21.16 -9.95
CA SER A 376 15.85 -21.17 -10.56
C SER A 376 14.93 -22.05 -9.73
N GLN A 377 13.78 -21.53 -9.35
CA GLN A 377 12.82 -22.21 -8.50
C GLN A 377 11.43 -22.03 -9.08
N PHE A 378 10.68 -23.14 -9.15
CA PHE A 378 9.28 -23.15 -9.54
C PHE A 378 8.48 -23.80 -8.41
N GLY A 379 7.42 -23.12 -7.91
CA GLY A 379 6.73 -23.59 -6.73
C GLY A 379 5.35 -23.00 -6.53
N ALA A 380 4.74 -23.38 -5.42
CA ALA A 380 3.53 -22.72 -4.92
C ALA A 380 3.89 -21.39 -4.26
N GLU A 381 3.10 -20.35 -4.52
CA GLU A 381 3.25 -19.03 -3.90
C GLU A 381 2.08 -18.76 -2.97
N ALA A 382 2.39 -18.25 -1.78
CA ALA A 382 1.44 -17.58 -0.90
C ALA A 382 2.03 -16.23 -0.49
N ALA A 383 1.25 -15.16 -0.64
CA ALA A 383 1.70 -13.84 -0.24
C ALA A 383 0.57 -13.07 0.48
N ILE A 384 0.96 -12.26 1.44
CA ILE A 384 0.07 -11.39 2.23
C ILE A 384 0.65 -9.99 2.23
N THR A 385 -0.16 -9.02 1.86
CA THR A 385 0.12 -7.59 2.03
C THR A 385 -0.87 -7.01 3.01
N LEU A 386 -0.38 -6.38 4.05
CA LEU A 386 -1.17 -5.69 5.08
C LEU A 386 -0.78 -4.23 5.13
N ASP A 387 -1.75 -3.35 4.94
CA ASP A 387 -1.58 -1.91 4.99
C ASP A 387 -2.48 -1.35 6.09
N LEU A 388 -1.87 -0.85 7.16
CA LEU A 388 -2.55 -0.29 8.32
C LEU A 388 -2.25 1.20 8.43
N THR A 389 -3.30 2.02 8.47
CA THR A 389 -3.20 3.45 8.71
C THR A 389 -4.18 3.83 9.83
N PRO A 390 -3.94 3.34 11.07
CA PRO A 390 -4.87 3.56 12.19
C PRO A 390 -4.93 5.03 12.61
N LEU A 391 -3.89 5.79 12.30
CA LEU A 391 -3.75 7.20 12.61
C LEU A 391 -3.18 7.92 11.39
N ARG A 392 -3.62 9.14 11.11
CA ARG A 392 -3.17 9.95 9.95
C ARG A 392 -1.66 10.18 9.87
N TRP A 393 -0.97 10.09 11.00
CA TRP A 393 0.48 10.29 11.10
C TRP A 393 1.26 8.98 11.20
N PHE A 394 0.59 7.81 11.26
CA PHE A 394 1.24 6.51 11.39
C PHE A 394 0.73 5.53 10.34
N THR A 395 1.65 4.90 9.64
CA THR A 395 1.37 3.81 8.69
C THR A 395 2.25 2.61 9.02
N LEU A 396 1.68 1.42 8.88
CA LEU A 396 2.40 0.15 8.96
C LEU A 396 2.06 -0.66 7.71
N LYS A 397 3.08 -1.00 6.94
CA LYS A 397 2.96 -1.89 5.78
C LYS A 397 3.72 -3.18 6.09
N THR A 398 3.14 -4.30 5.73
CA THR A 398 3.78 -5.60 5.87
C THR A 398 3.53 -6.40 4.61
N ASP A 399 4.60 -6.86 3.99
CA ASP A 399 4.57 -7.76 2.84
C ASP A 399 5.27 -9.06 3.23
N LEU A 400 4.54 -10.16 3.19
CA LEU A 400 5.07 -11.51 3.39
C LEU A 400 4.86 -12.30 2.10
N SER A 401 5.93 -12.84 1.55
CA SER A 401 5.90 -13.75 0.40
C SER A 401 6.59 -15.06 0.76
N ILE A 402 5.95 -16.16 0.44
CA ILE A 402 6.48 -17.51 0.63
C ILE A 402 6.36 -18.25 -0.70
N ILE A 403 7.48 -18.76 -1.20
CA ILE A 403 7.50 -19.67 -2.35
C ILE A 403 7.97 -21.02 -1.85
N GLU A 404 7.15 -22.03 -2.03
CA GLU A 404 7.45 -23.43 -1.74
C GLU A 404 7.85 -24.13 -3.03
N PRO A 405 9.17 -24.37 -3.28
CA PRO A 405 9.64 -24.99 -4.50
C PRO A 405 9.16 -26.45 -4.61
N PHE A 406 8.65 -26.84 -5.78
CA PHE A 406 8.17 -28.22 -6.01
C PHE A 406 9.30 -29.25 -6.00
N GLU A 407 10.51 -28.83 -6.36
CA GLU A 407 11.69 -29.70 -6.37
C GLU A 407 12.35 -29.86 -5.01
N ASP A 408 12.15 -28.89 -4.11
CA ASP A 408 12.75 -28.86 -2.76
C ASP A 408 11.78 -28.28 -1.72
N TYR A 409 10.74 -29.02 -1.41
CA TYR A 409 9.67 -28.62 -0.50
C TYR A 409 10.10 -28.43 0.98
N LYS A 410 11.36 -28.75 1.32
CA LYS A 410 11.89 -28.55 2.68
C LYS A 410 12.55 -27.18 2.86
N ASN A 411 12.80 -26.49 1.78
CA ASN A 411 13.55 -25.25 1.75
C ASN A 411 12.72 -24.15 1.10
N PRO A 412 11.68 -23.60 1.79
CA PRO A 412 10.89 -22.50 1.28
C PRO A 412 11.74 -21.24 1.13
N VAL A 413 11.39 -20.42 0.15
CA VAL A 413 11.90 -19.05 0.05
C VAL A 413 10.94 -18.14 0.77
N ILE A 414 11.42 -17.37 1.74
CA ILE A 414 10.62 -16.49 2.57
C ILE A 414 11.18 -15.07 2.45
N ASP A 415 10.32 -14.15 2.06
CA ASP A 415 10.59 -12.71 2.04
C ASP A 415 9.58 -12.00 2.92
N LEU A 416 10.04 -11.28 3.93
CA LEU A 416 9.23 -10.47 4.83
C LEU A 416 9.78 -9.05 4.84
N ASP A 417 8.94 -8.10 4.44
CA ASP A 417 9.18 -6.67 4.55
C ASP A 417 8.17 -6.04 5.52
N VAL A 418 8.66 -5.28 6.48
CA VAL A 418 7.84 -4.52 7.43
C VAL A 418 8.32 -3.07 7.43
N ASP A 419 7.44 -2.16 7.05
CA ASP A 419 7.67 -0.72 7.05
C ASP A 419 6.71 -0.02 8.01
N ALA A 420 7.25 0.60 9.05
CA ALA A 420 6.50 1.45 9.97
C ALA A 420 6.94 2.90 9.77
N ALA A 421 6.01 3.80 9.45
CA ALA A 421 6.33 5.19 9.18
C ALA A 421 5.52 6.14 10.05
N ILE A 422 6.19 7.19 10.53
CA ILE A 422 5.61 8.32 11.24
C ILE A 422 5.81 9.56 10.36
N ARG A 423 4.71 10.19 9.95
CA ARG A 423 4.75 11.45 9.23
C ARG A 423 5.06 12.57 10.21
N LEU A 424 6.13 13.31 9.95
CA LEU A 424 6.56 14.46 10.77
C LEU A 424 6.06 15.77 10.17
N SER A 425 6.01 15.85 8.83
CA SER A 425 5.50 16.99 8.07
C SER A 425 5.06 16.56 6.67
N SER A 426 4.62 17.50 5.83
CA SER A 426 4.25 17.22 4.43
C SER A 426 5.42 16.71 3.58
N ILE A 427 6.64 17.04 3.96
CA ILE A 427 7.86 16.70 3.22
C ILE A 427 8.80 15.77 3.98
N ALA A 428 8.53 15.49 5.27
CA ALA A 428 9.43 14.71 6.13
C ALA A 428 8.70 13.57 6.84
N SER A 429 9.31 12.39 6.84
CA SER A 429 8.84 11.22 7.59
C SER A 429 10.00 10.48 8.24
N LEU A 430 9.72 9.88 9.40
CA LEU A 430 10.62 8.93 10.07
C LEU A 430 10.05 7.53 9.86
N SER A 431 10.85 6.63 9.32
CA SER A 431 10.43 5.25 9.10
C SER A 431 11.41 4.24 9.68
N TYR A 432 10.88 3.11 10.08
CA TYR A 432 11.61 1.90 10.41
C TYR A 432 11.26 0.82 9.40
N THR A 433 12.28 0.21 8.80
CA THR A 433 12.12 -0.90 7.87
C THR A 433 12.87 -2.12 8.42
N LEU A 434 12.21 -3.27 8.37
CA LEU A 434 12.78 -4.59 8.63
C LEU A 434 12.54 -5.47 7.40
N ARG A 435 13.63 -6.00 6.84
CA ARG A 435 13.61 -7.00 5.76
C ARG A 435 14.22 -8.29 6.28
N VAL A 436 13.50 -9.37 6.10
CA VAL A 436 13.99 -10.73 6.43
C VAL A 436 13.86 -11.59 5.18
N ASN A 437 14.98 -12.11 4.72
CA ASN A 437 15.03 -13.01 3.58
C ASN A 437 15.64 -14.34 3.98
N TYR A 438 15.02 -15.44 3.52
CA TYR A 438 15.55 -16.78 3.67
C TYR A 438 15.45 -17.52 2.33
N ASP A 439 16.60 -17.85 1.76
CA ASP A 439 16.72 -18.61 0.51
C ASP A 439 17.98 -19.50 0.57
N VAL A 440 17.77 -20.76 0.89
CA VAL A 440 18.86 -21.76 1.01
C VAL A 440 19.60 -21.95 -0.31
N SER A 441 18.95 -21.73 -1.45
CA SER A 441 19.60 -21.86 -2.76
C SER A 441 20.72 -20.82 -2.99
N LEU A 442 20.70 -19.72 -2.24
CA LEU A 442 21.70 -18.66 -2.29
C LEU A 442 22.64 -18.74 -1.08
N ILE A 443 22.08 -18.82 0.12
CA ILE A 443 22.83 -18.92 1.37
C ILE A 443 21.97 -19.58 2.43
N ASP A 444 22.50 -20.61 3.09
CA ASP A 444 21.82 -21.31 4.20
C ASP A 444 21.90 -20.49 5.51
N LYS A 445 21.34 -19.28 5.46
CA LYS A 445 21.22 -18.37 6.60
C LYS A 445 20.05 -17.41 6.39
N VAL A 446 19.43 -17.03 7.50
CA VAL A 446 18.47 -15.92 7.51
C VAL A 446 19.23 -14.61 7.34
N GLN A 447 18.89 -13.86 6.32
CA GLN A 447 19.42 -12.53 6.04
C GLN A 447 18.51 -11.49 6.68
N ILE A 448 19.07 -10.57 7.45
CA ILE A 448 18.32 -9.53 8.16
C ILE A 448 18.93 -8.18 7.81
N ASP A 449 18.10 -7.31 7.26
CA ASP A 449 18.40 -5.90 6.99
C ASP A 449 17.37 -5.03 7.71
N GLN A 450 17.84 -4.18 8.62
CA GLN A 450 16.94 -3.29 9.35
C GLN A 450 17.52 -1.89 9.45
N TYR A 451 16.67 -0.90 9.28
CA TYR A 451 17.12 0.48 9.36
C TYR A 451 16.03 1.43 9.84
N VAL A 452 16.48 2.51 10.44
CA VAL A 452 15.66 3.70 10.71
C VAL A 452 16.12 4.79 9.76
N GLN A 453 15.20 5.44 9.08
CA GLN A 453 15.52 6.52 8.15
C GLN A 453 14.64 7.75 8.35
N LEU A 454 15.25 8.90 8.22
CA LEU A 454 14.57 10.17 8.05
C LEU A 454 14.53 10.47 6.55
N ARG A 455 13.34 10.49 5.96
CA ARG A 455 13.13 10.75 4.52
C ARG A 455 12.60 12.15 4.31
N PHE A 456 13.12 12.79 3.29
CA PHE A 456 12.62 14.04 2.74
C PHE A 456 12.20 13.79 1.30
N SER A 457 10.94 14.02 1.00
CA SER A 457 10.37 13.71 -0.32
C SER A 457 9.61 14.90 -0.89
N TYR A 458 9.63 15.02 -2.21
CA TYR A 458 8.87 15.99 -2.97
C TYR A 458 8.16 15.30 -4.13
N LYS A 459 6.84 15.50 -4.22
CA LYS A 459 6.03 14.94 -5.30
C LYS A 459 6.11 15.85 -6.51
N ILE A 460 6.49 15.30 -7.66
CA ILE A 460 6.61 16.04 -8.92
C ILE A 460 5.31 15.92 -9.72
N TYR A 461 4.68 14.73 -9.71
CA TYR A 461 3.48 14.41 -10.48
C TYR A 461 2.57 13.47 -9.69
#